data_0e84ff0d71a349463786d61c7cce0ac5
#
_entry.id   0e84ff0d71a349463786d61c7cce0ac5
#
_cell.length_a   1.000
_cell.length_b   1.000
_cell.length_c   1.000
_cell.angle_alpha   90.00
_cell.angle_beta   90.00
_cell.angle_gamma   90.00
#
_symmetry.space_group_name_H-M   'P 1'
#
loop_
_entity.id
_entity.type
_entity.pdbx_description
1 polymer ?
#
loop_
_entity_poly.entity_id
_entity_poly.type
_entity_poly.pdbx_seq_one_letter_code
_entity_poly.pdbx_strand_id
1 'polypeptide(L)'
;MSKVSKETLYECVNAVLAASKEKQRKFVETVDLQIGLKNYDPQKDKRFSGTVKLRHVPRPKFKVCVLGDQQHCDEAKAKGMPCMTSDDLKKLNKDKKKVKKLAKSYDAFLASDSLIKQIPRLLGPGLNKAGKFPSLVTHNDDLAVKAADLKSTIKFQMKKVLCLSVAVGHVNMTDEELVQNVHLAMNFLVSLLKKHWQNVRSLHIKSTMGPVQRLY
;
A
#
# COMPACT_ATOMS: atom_id res chain seq x y z
N MET A 1 18.47 -15.46 -5.58
CA MET A 1 19.41 -14.74 -4.70
C MET A 1 19.30 -13.25 -4.93
N SER A 2 19.38 -12.43 -3.87
CA SER A 2 19.36 -10.97 -3.99
C SER A 2 20.68 -10.50 -4.61
N LYS A 3 20.62 -9.53 -5.53
CA LYS A 3 21.81 -8.88 -6.08
C LYS A 3 22.27 -7.67 -5.26
N VAL A 4 21.48 -7.28 -4.26
CA VAL A 4 21.81 -6.20 -3.32
C VAL A 4 22.44 -6.82 -2.09
N SER A 5 23.64 -6.36 -1.70
CA SER A 5 24.31 -6.81 -0.48
C SER A 5 23.58 -6.29 0.76
N LYS A 6 23.72 -6.99 1.88
CA LYS A 6 23.14 -6.49 3.14
C LYS A 6 23.82 -5.20 3.59
N GLU A 7 25.13 -5.10 3.42
CA GLU A 7 25.93 -3.92 3.78
C GLU A 7 25.42 -2.67 3.05
N THR A 8 25.33 -2.72 1.71
CA THR A 8 24.80 -1.63 0.90
C THR A 8 23.39 -1.22 1.33
N LEU A 9 22.55 -2.20 1.71
CA LEU A 9 21.19 -1.93 2.17
C LEU A 9 21.21 -1.17 3.51
N TYR A 10 22.04 -1.58 4.47
CA TYR A 10 22.20 -0.88 5.75
C TYR A 10 22.76 0.54 5.56
N GLU A 11 23.79 0.70 4.74
CA GLU A 11 24.39 2.00 4.43
C GLU A 11 23.34 2.98 3.86
N CYS A 12 22.57 2.53 2.85
CA CYS A 12 21.54 3.35 2.23
C CYS A 12 20.40 3.71 3.21
N VAL A 13 19.97 2.77 4.05
CA VAL A 13 18.94 2.99 5.07
C VAL A 13 19.44 4.01 6.10
N ASN A 14 20.66 3.83 6.62
CA ASN A 14 21.27 4.74 7.58
C ASN A 14 21.42 6.17 7.00
N ALA A 15 21.84 6.28 5.73
CA ALA A 15 21.96 7.57 5.06
C ALA A 15 20.58 8.28 4.94
N VAL A 16 19.51 7.54 4.62
CA VAL A 16 18.15 8.09 4.56
C VAL A 16 17.66 8.55 5.93
N LEU A 17 17.90 7.76 6.98
CA LEU A 17 17.49 8.10 8.35
C LEU A 17 18.30 9.27 8.91
N ALA A 18 19.61 9.33 8.65
CA ALA A 18 20.48 10.44 9.04
C ALA A 18 20.03 11.77 8.40
N ALA A 19 19.80 11.78 7.10
CA ALA A 19 19.31 12.96 6.38
C ALA A 19 17.94 13.44 6.88
N SER A 20 17.07 12.53 7.33
CA SER A 20 15.80 12.90 7.96
C SER A 20 15.96 13.48 9.36
N LYS A 21 16.98 13.04 10.12
CA LYS A 21 17.30 13.58 11.45
C LYS A 21 17.92 14.99 11.37
N GLU A 22 18.78 15.23 10.39
CA GLU A 22 19.38 16.55 10.15
C GLU A 22 18.33 17.63 9.86
N LYS A 23 17.31 17.25 9.10
CA LYS A 23 16.25 18.19 8.70
C LYS A 23 14.88 17.65 9.11
N GLN A 24 14.58 17.78 10.40
CA GLN A 24 13.31 17.33 10.96
C GLN A 24 12.10 18.06 10.34
N ARG A 25 11.08 17.30 10.01
CA ARG A 25 9.82 17.78 9.44
C ARG A 25 8.69 17.73 10.47
N LYS A 26 7.68 18.57 10.27
CA LYS A 26 6.47 18.60 11.13
C LYS A 26 5.57 17.36 10.96
N PHE A 27 5.89 16.44 10.07
CA PHE A 27 5.16 15.21 9.80
C PHE A 27 6.12 14.02 9.75
N VAL A 28 5.59 12.83 9.98
CA VAL A 28 6.38 11.59 9.85
C VAL A 28 6.56 11.29 8.37
N GLU A 29 7.81 11.34 7.90
CA GLU A 29 8.14 10.99 6.51
C GLU A 29 7.98 9.49 6.29
N THR A 30 7.43 9.12 5.14
CA THR A 30 7.44 7.73 4.66
C THR A 30 8.72 7.46 3.88
N VAL A 31 9.18 6.23 3.97
CA VAL A 31 10.31 5.73 3.16
C VAL A 31 9.72 4.92 2.02
N ASP A 32 10.00 5.37 0.79
CA ASP A 32 9.50 4.77 -0.43
C ASP A 32 10.61 4.00 -1.16
N LEU A 33 10.30 2.79 -1.62
CA LEU A 33 11.10 2.04 -2.56
C LEU A 33 10.67 2.42 -3.98
N GLN A 34 11.57 3.01 -4.75
CA GLN A 34 11.37 3.40 -6.13
C GLN A 34 12.08 2.42 -7.06
N ILE A 35 11.35 1.94 -8.06
CA ILE A 35 11.74 0.83 -8.92
C ILE A 35 11.65 1.29 -10.36
N GLY A 36 12.77 1.22 -11.09
CA GLY A 36 12.81 1.36 -12.53
C GLY A 36 12.88 -0.01 -13.20
N LEU A 37 11.98 -0.28 -14.13
CA LEU A 37 11.97 -1.51 -14.91
C LEU A 37 12.65 -1.32 -16.26
N LYS A 38 13.15 -2.41 -16.84
CA LYS A 38 13.71 -2.48 -18.20
C LYS A 38 13.24 -3.75 -18.91
N ASN A 39 13.33 -3.73 -20.24
CA ASN A 39 12.94 -4.88 -21.07
C ASN A 39 11.52 -5.38 -20.82
N TYR A 40 10.60 -4.46 -20.56
CA TYR A 40 9.19 -4.71 -20.31
C TYR A 40 8.35 -3.74 -21.14
N ASP A 41 7.41 -4.27 -21.93
CA ASP A 41 6.51 -3.46 -22.75
C ASP A 41 5.15 -3.31 -22.02
N PRO A 42 4.80 -2.09 -21.54
CA PRO A 42 3.55 -1.87 -20.82
C PRO A 42 2.28 -2.11 -21.65
N GLN A 43 2.41 -2.14 -22.98
CA GLN A 43 1.28 -2.35 -23.89
C GLN A 43 1.09 -3.82 -24.26
N LYS A 44 2.18 -4.55 -24.50
CA LYS A 44 2.17 -5.94 -24.97
C LYS A 44 2.26 -6.96 -23.82
N ASP A 45 3.09 -6.67 -22.82
CA ASP A 45 3.30 -7.58 -21.71
C ASP A 45 2.14 -7.57 -20.71
N LYS A 46 1.84 -8.74 -20.15
CA LYS A 46 0.82 -8.88 -19.11
C LYS A 46 1.25 -8.07 -17.86
N ARG A 47 0.39 -7.14 -17.46
CA ARG A 47 0.58 -6.35 -16.25
C ARG A 47 0.53 -7.25 -15.02
N PHE A 48 1.50 -7.13 -14.15
CA PHE A 48 1.51 -7.84 -12.89
C PHE A 48 0.83 -7.03 -11.77
N SER A 49 0.22 -7.74 -10.85
CA SER A 49 -0.30 -7.21 -9.60
C SER A 49 -0.05 -8.25 -8.53
N GLY A 50 0.52 -7.87 -7.42
CA GLY A 50 0.76 -8.72 -6.28
C GLY A 50 0.71 -7.93 -4.99
N THR A 51 0.38 -8.60 -3.90
CA THR A 51 0.35 -8.03 -2.55
C THR A 51 1.28 -8.84 -1.65
N VAL A 52 2.00 -8.15 -0.79
CA VAL A 52 2.87 -8.76 0.21
C VAL A 52 2.62 -8.13 1.57
N LYS A 53 2.56 -8.97 2.60
CA LYS A 53 2.47 -8.53 3.99
C LYS A 53 3.88 -8.28 4.51
N LEU A 54 4.15 -7.04 4.92
CA LEU A 54 5.39 -6.65 5.58
C LEU A 54 5.38 -7.09 7.05
N ARG A 55 6.56 -7.19 7.63
CA ARG A 55 6.70 -7.52 9.06
C ARG A 55 6.30 -6.34 9.94
N HIS A 56 6.65 -5.12 9.52
CA HIS A 56 6.41 -3.88 10.26
C HIS A 56 5.52 -2.97 9.44
N VAL A 57 4.60 -2.26 10.11
CA VAL A 57 3.60 -1.40 9.46
C VAL A 57 4.26 -0.19 8.81
N PRO A 58 4.15 0.00 7.49
CA PRO A 58 4.86 1.07 6.79
C PRO A 58 4.28 2.47 7.05
N ARG A 59 3.00 2.57 7.44
CA ARG A 59 2.31 3.85 7.66
C ARG A 59 1.55 3.87 8.97
N PRO A 60 1.99 4.63 10.00
CA PRO A 60 1.36 4.64 11.32
C PRO A 60 -0.06 5.25 11.29
N LYS A 61 -0.30 6.26 10.44
CA LYS A 61 -1.59 6.95 10.31
C LYS A 61 -2.48 6.38 9.20
N PHE A 62 -2.56 5.06 9.11
CA PHE A 62 -3.36 4.39 8.08
C PHE A 62 -4.83 4.26 8.53
N LYS A 63 -5.75 4.87 7.76
CA LYS A 63 -7.19 4.88 8.06
C LYS A 63 -7.91 3.82 7.23
N VAL A 64 -8.55 2.87 7.90
CA VAL A 64 -9.39 1.83 7.29
C VAL A 64 -10.85 2.17 7.53
N CYS A 65 -11.70 2.01 6.52
CA CYS A 65 -13.15 2.15 6.62
C CYS A 65 -13.83 0.81 6.30
N VAL A 66 -14.80 0.43 7.12
CA VAL A 66 -15.59 -0.80 6.94
C VAL A 66 -16.86 -0.45 6.15
N LEU A 67 -17.10 -1.17 5.06
CA LEU A 67 -18.31 -1.11 4.26
C LEU A 67 -19.08 -2.40 4.51
N GLY A 68 -20.06 -2.38 5.38
CA GLY A 68 -20.68 -3.61 5.85
C GLY A 68 -22.18 -3.50 6.07
N ASP A 69 -22.75 -4.64 6.38
CA ASP A 69 -24.10 -4.76 6.89
C ASP A 69 -24.17 -4.18 8.31
N GLN A 70 -25.38 -4.11 8.86
CA GLN A 70 -25.58 -3.54 10.19
C GLN A 70 -24.71 -4.23 11.26
N GLN A 71 -24.62 -5.56 11.22
CA GLN A 71 -23.81 -6.35 12.15
C GLN A 71 -22.32 -5.95 12.11
N HIS A 72 -21.71 -5.89 10.89
CA HIS A 72 -20.33 -5.45 10.76
C HIS A 72 -20.12 -4.00 11.17
N CYS A 73 -21.13 -3.13 10.95
CA CYS A 73 -21.07 -1.75 11.41
C CYS A 73 -21.08 -1.63 12.94
N ASP A 74 -21.85 -2.44 13.61
CA ASP A 74 -21.92 -2.42 15.08
C ASP A 74 -20.61 -2.95 15.68
N GLU A 75 -20.05 -4.03 15.12
CA GLU A 75 -18.72 -4.52 15.49
C GLU A 75 -17.62 -3.48 15.23
N ALA A 76 -17.67 -2.80 14.08
CA ALA A 76 -16.71 -1.76 13.74
C ALA A 76 -16.79 -0.57 14.71
N LYS A 77 -17.99 -0.15 15.10
CA LYS A 77 -18.20 0.91 16.10
C LYS A 77 -17.67 0.50 17.46
N ALA A 78 -17.93 -0.74 17.89
CA ALA A 78 -17.39 -1.27 19.16
C ALA A 78 -15.86 -1.24 19.21
N LYS A 79 -15.19 -1.41 18.04
CA LYS A 79 -13.72 -1.34 17.87
C LYS A 79 -13.21 0.07 17.51
N GLY A 80 -14.08 1.08 17.51
CA GLY A 80 -13.71 2.47 17.17
C GLY A 80 -13.29 2.69 15.70
N MET A 81 -13.70 1.81 14.80
CA MET A 81 -13.40 1.92 13.37
C MET A 81 -14.54 2.63 12.61
N PRO A 82 -14.23 3.53 11.66
CA PRO A 82 -15.24 4.15 10.83
C PRO A 82 -15.92 3.11 9.94
N CYS A 83 -17.25 3.15 9.91
CA CYS A 83 -18.07 2.26 9.10
C CYS A 83 -19.09 3.04 8.27
N MET A 84 -19.53 2.43 7.17
CA MET A 84 -20.59 2.93 6.31
C MET A 84 -21.52 1.77 5.92
N THR A 85 -22.82 2.03 5.98
CA THR A 85 -23.85 1.07 5.58
C THR A 85 -24.12 1.14 4.07
N SER A 86 -24.86 0.15 3.55
CA SER A 86 -25.30 0.12 2.15
C SER A 86 -26.12 1.36 1.79
N ASP A 87 -26.93 1.88 2.73
CA ASP A 87 -27.78 3.05 2.50
C ASP A 87 -26.99 4.35 2.43
N ASP A 88 -25.93 4.47 3.21
CA ASP A 88 -25.00 5.60 3.11
C ASP A 88 -24.27 5.59 1.77
N LEU A 89 -23.92 4.41 1.25
CA LEU A 89 -23.33 4.28 -0.09
C LEU A 89 -24.33 4.66 -1.19
N LYS A 90 -25.61 4.30 -1.06
CA LYS A 90 -26.67 4.70 -2.00
C LYS A 90 -26.88 6.22 -2.02
N LYS A 91 -26.78 6.92 -0.87
CA LYS A 91 -26.88 8.41 -0.78
C LYS A 91 -25.80 9.12 -1.59
N LEU A 92 -24.67 8.46 -1.90
CA LEU A 92 -23.63 9.03 -2.74
C LEU A 92 -24.01 9.10 -4.23
N ASN A 93 -25.07 8.38 -4.67
CA ASN A 93 -25.68 8.44 -6.01
C ASN A 93 -24.69 8.40 -7.18
N LYS A 94 -23.61 7.59 -7.09
CA LYS A 94 -22.55 7.49 -8.10
C LYS A 94 -21.84 8.83 -8.43
N ASP A 95 -22.00 9.84 -7.57
CA ASP A 95 -21.35 11.14 -7.78
C ASP A 95 -19.82 10.98 -7.71
N LYS A 96 -19.17 11.22 -8.85
CA LYS A 96 -17.71 11.09 -8.99
C LYS A 96 -16.93 11.95 -8.00
N LYS A 97 -17.44 13.16 -7.67
CA LYS A 97 -16.79 14.09 -6.74
C LYS A 97 -16.86 13.56 -5.30
N LYS A 98 -18.05 13.11 -4.87
CA LYS A 98 -18.26 12.53 -3.52
C LYS A 98 -17.46 11.25 -3.33
N VAL A 99 -17.47 10.32 -4.31
CA VAL A 99 -16.70 9.08 -4.28
C VAL A 99 -15.19 9.36 -4.25
N LYS A 100 -14.70 10.35 -5.01
CA LYS A 100 -13.29 10.77 -4.97
C LYS A 100 -12.91 11.34 -3.60
N LYS A 101 -13.80 12.12 -2.96
CA LYS A 101 -13.59 12.65 -1.61
C LYS A 101 -13.51 11.52 -0.59
N LEU A 102 -14.45 10.55 -0.66
CA LEU A 102 -14.43 9.35 0.17
C LEU A 102 -13.12 8.55 0.00
N ALA A 103 -12.71 8.29 -1.24
CA ALA A 103 -11.46 7.58 -1.53
C ALA A 103 -10.20 8.30 -1.01
N LYS A 104 -10.25 9.64 -0.88
CA LYS A 104 -9.15 10.43 -0.30
C LYS A 104 -9.16 10.44 1.23
N SER A 105 -10.34 10.29 1.86
CA SER A 105 -10.49 10.34 3.33
C SER A 105 -9.94 9.09 4.01
N TYR A 106 -9.93 7.95 3.32
CA TYR A 106 -9.48 6.67 3.84
C TYR A 106 -8.40 6.05 2.94
N ASP A 107 -7.50 5.28 3.56
CA ASP A 107 -6.38 4.64 2.86
C ASP A 107 -6.77 3.29 2.29
N ALA A 108 -7.60 2.53 3.00
CA ALA A 108 -8.14 1.25 2.54
C ALA A 108 -9.58 1.05 3.01
N PHE A 109 -10.23 0.08 2.36
CA PHE A 109 -11.60 -0.31 2.66
C PHE A 109 -11.69 -1.80 2.90
N LEU A 110 -12.50 -2.20 3.88
CA LEU A 110 -12.97 -3.56 4.10
C LEU A 110 -14.42 -3.64 3.64
N ALA A 111 -14.84 -4.71 3.01
CA ALA A 111 -16.23 -4.89 2.62
C ALA A 111 -16.76 -6.27 2.97
N SER A 112 -18.01 -6.32 3.43
CA SER A 112 -18.75 -7.57 3.62
C SER A 112 -18.91 -8.30 2.28
N ASP A 113 -18.94 -9.62 2.31
CA ASP A 113 -19.18 -10.49 1.14
C ASP A 113 -20.49 -10.14 0.42
N SER A 114 -21.54 -9.82 1.18
CA SER A 114 -22.84 -9.41 0.65
C SER A 114 -22.78 -8.13 -0.18
N LEU A 115 -21.94 -7.17 0.23
CA LEU A 115 -21.84 -5.84 -0.39
C LEU A 115 -20.77 -5.71 -1.46
N ILE A 116 -19.70 -6.51 -1.41
CA ILE A 116 -18.54 -6.35 -2.30
C ILE A 116 -18.91 -6.39 -3.78
N LYS A 117 -19.86 -7.25 -4.15
CA LYS A 117 -20.37 -7.38 -5.53
C LYS A 117 -21.25 -6.18 -5.94
N GLN A 118 -21.86 -5.51 -4.99
CA GLN A 118 -22.74 -4.37 -5.22
C GLN A 118 -21.97 -3.04 -5.29
N ILE A 119 -20.82 -2.93 -4.63
CA ILE A 119 -20.00 -1.71 -4.53
C ILE A 119 -19.71 -1.09 -5.91
N PRO A 120 -19.30 -1.82 -6.96
CA PRO A 120 -19.07 -1.24 -8.28
C PRO A 120 -20.34 -0.65 -8.90
N ARG A 121 -21.51 -1.20 -8.59
CA ARG A 121 -22.81 -0.69 -9.06
C ARG A 121 -23.25 0.55 -8.28
N LEU A 122 -22.93 0.63 -6.98
CA LEU A 122 -23.33 1.74 -6.09
C LEU A 122 -22.39 2.94 -6.23
N LEU A 123 -21.08 2.73 -6.23
CA LEU A 123 -20.08 3.80 -6.24
C LEU A 123 -19.44 4.01 -7.63
N GLY A 124 -19.71 3.12 -8.59
CA GLY A 124 -19.07 3.15 -9.91
C GLY A 124 -17.58 2.81 -9.87
N PRO A 125 -16.82 3.19 -10.90
CA PRO A 125 -15.39 2.83 -11.02
C PRO A 125 -14.44 3.67 -10.14
N GLY A 126 -14.95 4.55 -9.28
CA GLY A 126 -14.16 5.53 -8.54
C GLY A 126 -13.11 4.89 -7.62
N LEU A 127 -13.49 3.87 -6.84
CA LEU A 127 -12.58 3.17 -5.95
C LEU A 127 -11.53 2.34 -6.72
N ASN A 128 -11.94 1.69 -7.82
CA ASN A 128 -11.03 0.94 -8.68
C ASN A 128 -9.98 1.85 -9.34
N LYS A 129 -10.40 3.03 -9.85
CA LYS A 129 -9.49 4.02 -10.41
C LYS A 129 -8.52 4.58 -9.38
N ALA A 130 -8.95 4.72 -8.12
CA ALA A 130 -8.10 5.13 -7.02
C ALA A 130 -7.12 4.03 -6.54
N GLY A 131 -7.32 2.78 -7.00
CA GLY A 131 -6.53 1.62 -6.55
C GLY A 131 -6.88 1.15 -5.13
N LYS A 132 -8.04 1.57 -4.61
CA LYS A 132 -8.52 1.30 -3.24
C LYS A 132 -9.78 0.43 -3.25
N PHE A 133 -9.79 -0.62 -4.07
CA PHE A 133 -10.89 -1.58 -4.04
C PHE A 133 -10.92 -2.30 -2.69
N PRO A 134 -12.11 -2.48 -2.07
CA PRO A 134 -12.22 -3.09 -0.76
C PRO A 134 -11.73 -4.54 -0.72
N SER A 135 -11.15 -4.92 0.42
CA SER A 135 -10.82 -6.31 0.73
C SER A 135 -12.03 -7.00 1.37
N LEU A 136 -12.20 -8.27 1.05
CA LEU A 136 -13.29 -9.08 1.56
C LEU A 136 -13.17 -9.36 3.06
N VAL A 137 -14.29 -9.28 3.76
CA VAL A 137 -14.45 -9.73 5.16
C VAL A 137 -15.71 -10.57 5.28
N THR A 138 -15.58 -11.72 5.93
CA THR A 138 -16.70 -12.59 6.29
C THR A 138 -17.11 -12.36 7.75
N HIS A 139 -18.31 -12.81 8.13
CA HIS A 139 -18.78 -12.68 9.53
C HIS A 139 -17.93 -13.46 10.55
N ASN A 140 -17.17 -14.46 10.09
CA ASN A 140 -16.29 -15.25 10.94
C ASN A 140 -14.91 -14.59 11.15
N ASP A 141 -14.58 -13.54 10.39
CA ASP A 141 -13.30 -12.87 10.46
C ASP A 141 -13.33 -11.75 11.50
N ASP A 142 -12.27 -11.64 12.29
CA ASP A 142 -12.09 -10.49 13.18
C ASP A 142 -11.69 -9.24 12.38
N LEU A 143 -12.53 -8.19 12.44
CA LEU A 143 -12.30 -6.91 11.77
C LEU A 143 -10.97 -6.25 12.19
N ALA A 144 -10.56 -6.39 13.46
CA ALA A 144 -9.32 -5.80 13.94
C ALA A 144 -8.09 -6.48 13.33
N VAL A 145 -8.10 -7.82 13.24
CA VAL A 145 -7.03 -8.59 12.60
C VAL A 145 -6.93 -8.26 11.11
N LYS A 146 -8.05 -8.25 10.40
CA LYS A 146 -8.07 -7.88 8.97
C LYS A 146 -7.61 -6.43 8.73
N ALA A 147 -8.00 -5.51 9.60
CA ALA A 147 -7.53 -4.12 9.51
C ALA A 147 -6.02 -4.00 9.77
N ALA A 148 -5.47 -4.76 10.72
CA ALA A 148 -4.04 -4.83 10.97
C ALA A 148 -3.28 -5.44 9.78
N ASP A 149 -3.81 -6.49 9.17
CA ASP A 149 -3.26 -7.10 7.97
C ASP A 149 -3.21 -6.11 6.80
N LEU A 150 -4.28 -5.34 6.59
CA LEU A 150 -4.29 -4.29 5.56
C LEU A 150 -3.27 -3.20 5.81
N LYS A 151 -3.05 -2.80 7.07
CA LYS A 151 -2.05 -1.78 7.43
C LYS A 151 -0.63 -2.25 7.12
N SER A 152 -0.35 -3.55 7.28
CA SER A 152 0.96 -4.14 6.99
C SER A 152 1.14 -4.58 5.54
N THR A 153 0.07 -4.66 4.75
CA THR A 153 0.12 -5.15 3.37
C THR A 153 0.41 -4.03 2.38
N ILE A 154 1.39 -4.26 1.51
CA ILE A 154 1.68 -3.38 0.37
C ILE A 154 1.30 -4.06 -0.93
N LYS A 155 0.90 -3.26 -1.92
CA LYS A 155 0.48 -3.73 -3.24
C LYS A 155 1.42 -3.22 -4.32
N PHE A 156 2.03 -4.14 -5.04
CA PHE A 156 2.73 -3.85 -6.29
C PHE A 156 1.74 -3.98 -7.45
N GLN A 157 1.51 -2.92 -8.17
CA GLN A 157 0.64 -2.93 -9.33
C GLN A 157 1.29 -2.18 -10.47
N MET A 158 1.55 -2.89 -11.56
CA MET A 158 2.03 -2.27 -12.78
C MET A 158 0.90 -1.53 -13.49
N LYS A 159 1.16 -0.28 -13.83
CA LYS A 159 0.30 0.56 -14.67
C LYS A 159 0.91 0.65 -16.08
N LYS A 160 0.61 1.71 -16.82
CA LYS A 160 1.17 1.97 -18.17
C LYS A 160 2.58 2.58 -18.13
N VAL A 161 3.26 2.57 -16.98
CA VAL A 161 4.55 3.22 -16.75
C VAL A 161 5.55 2.20 -16.22
N LEU A 162 6.81 2.30 -16.64
CA LEU A 162 7.92 1.43 -16.21
C LEU A 162 8.49 1.78 -14.83
N CYS A 163 7.95 2.79 -14.17
CA CYS A 163 8.36 3.21 -12.83
C CYS A 163 7.29 2.87 -11.81
N LEU A 164 7.71 2.31 -10.69
CA LEU A 164 6.85 1.96 -9.56
C LEU A 164 7.40 2.61 -8.30
N SER A 165 6.53 3.05 -7.40
CA SER A 165 6.90 3.50 -6.06
C SER A 165 5.96 2.89 -5.04
N VAL A 166 6.52 2.35 -3.97
CA VAL A 166 5.77 1.71 -2.88
C VAL A 166 6.36 2.12 -1.55
N ALA A 167 5.51 2.53 -0.59
CA ALA A 167 5.94 2.83 0.76
C ALA A 167 6.30 1.53 1.50
N VAL A 168 7.52 1.47 2.04
CA VAL A 168 8.06 0.30 2.75
C VAL A 168 8.25 0.54 4.25
N GLY A 169 8.19 1.80 4.69
CA GLY A 169 8.33 2.17 6.09
C GLY A 169 8.21 3.66 6.34
N HIS A 170 8.62 4.09 7.51
CA HIS A 170 8.66 5.49 7.92
C HIS A 170 9.93 5.78 8.74
N VAL A 171 10.29 7.05 8.87
CA VAL A 171 11.56 7.47 9.49
C VAL A 171 11.66 7.21 10.99
N ASN A 172 10.56 6.91 11.68
CA ASN A 172 10.59 6.57 13.12
C ASN A 172 10.80 5.07 13.37
N MET A 173 10.98 4.27 12.33
CA MET A 173 11.35 2.85 12.44
C MET A 173 12.85 2.71 12.72
N THR A 174 13.23 1.59 13.33
CA THR A 174 14.64 1.23 13.45
C THR A 174 15.21 0.87 12.08
N ASP A 175 16.53 0.96 11.94
CA ASP A 175 17.25 0.57 10.74
C ASP A 175 17.02 -0.92 10.40
N GLU A 176 17.03 -1.80 11.40
CA GLU A 176 16.76 -3.23 11.21
C GLU A 176 15.35 -3.51 10.68
N GLU A 177 14.32 -2.88 11.25
CA GLU A 177 12.94 -3.02 10.82
C GLU A 177 12.76 -2.55 9.36
N LEU A 178 13.38 -1.42 9.02
CA LEU A 178 13.31 -0.87 7.68
C LEU A 178 14.05 -1.75 6.66
N VAL A 179 15.24 -2.26 7.01
CA VAL A 179 16.02 -3.20 6.19
C VAL A 179 15.22 -4.47 5.92
N GLN A 180 14.57 -5.05 6.94
CA GLN A 180 13.75 -6.25 6.78
C GLN A 180 12.58 -6.01 5.82
N ASN A 181 11.89 -4.89 5.96
CA ASN A 181 10.78 -4.53 5.08
C ASN A 181 11.23 -4.31 3.63
N VAL A 182 12.33 -3.57 3.42
CA VAL A 182 12.88 -3.30 2.09
C VAL A 182 13.33 -4.60 1.42
N HIS A 183 14.04 -5.46 2.15
CA HIS A 183 14.52 -6.74 1.64
C HIS A 183 13.36 -7.65 1.21
N LEU A 184 12.31 -7.75 2.04
CA LEU A 184 11.12 -8.54 1.73
C LEU A 184 10.39 -7.97 0.51
N ALA A 185 10.22 -6.65 0.44
CA ALA A 185 9.57 -5.96 -0.67
C ALA A 185 10.33 -6.16 -2.00
N MET A 186 11.67 -6.06 -1.99
CA MET A 186 12.51 -6.30 -3.18
C MET A 186 12.41 -7.74 -3.68
N ASN A 187 12.54 -8.71 -2.79
CA ASN A 187 12.50 -10.12 -3.16
C ASN A 187 11.13 -10.51 -3.74
N PHE A 188 10.05 -10.01 -3.13
CA PHE A 188 8.70 -10.23 -3.65
C PHE A 188 8.50 -9.58 -5.02
N LEU A 189 8.97 -8.34 -5.22
CA LEU A 189 8.91 -7.70 -6.54
C LEU A 189 9.63 -8.54 -7.60
N VAL A 190 10.86 -8.98 -7.31
CA VAL A 190 11.65 -9.78 -8.24
C VAL A 190 10.94 -11.09 -8.60
N SER A 191 10.25 -11.72 -7.64
CA SER A 191 9.47 -12.93 -7.91
C SER A 191 8.28 -12.71 -8.85
N LEU A 192 7.70 -11.49 -8.86
CA LEU A 192 6.59 -11.13 -9.75
C LEU A 192 7.04 -10.88 -11.19
N LEU A 193 8.32 -10.55 -11.41
CA LEU A 193 8.85 -10.22 -12.74
C LEU A 193 9.19 -11.49 -13.53
N LYS A 194 8.83 -11.54 -14.81
CA LYS A 194 9.05 -12.71 -15.70
C LYS A 194 10.53 -13.12 -15.80
N LYS A 195 11.42 -12.15 -15.91
CA LYS A 195 12.88 -12.37 -16.03
C LYS A 195 13.63 -11.96 -14.76
N HIS A 196 12.92 -11.92 -13.63
CA HIS A 196 13.50 -11.58 -12.32
C HIS A 196 14.39 -10.32 -12.37
N TRP A 197 15.62 -10.41 -11.91
CA TRP A 197 16.57 -9.28 -11.88
C TRP A 197 16.88 -8.67 -13.23
N GLN A 198 16.73 -9.41 -14.32
CA GLN A 198 16.98 -8.87 -15.68
C GLN A 198 15.95 -7.80 -16.08
N ASN A 199 14.78 -7.80 -15.48
CA ASN A 199 13.76 -6.77 -15.69
C ASN A 199 13.92 -5.54 -14.76
N VAL A 200 14.85 -5.58 -13.80
CA VAL A 200 15.13 -4.45 -12.92
C VAL A 200 16.23 -3.58 -13.56
N ARG A 201 15.93 -2.29 -13.76
CA ARG A 201 16.88 -1.29 -14.22
C ARG A 201 17.62 -0.65 -13.06
N SER A 202 16.86 -0.20 -12.06
CA SER A 202 17.40 0.48 -10.88
C SER A 202 16.44 0.36 -9.69
N LEU A 203 17.00 0.33 -8.49
CA LEU A 203 16.27 0.41 -7.24
C LEU A 203 16.81 1.58 -6.43
N HIS A 204 15.91 2.39 -5.93
CA HIS A 204 16.25 3.54 -5.10
C HIS A 204 15.38 3.53 -3.85
N ILE A 205 15.95 3.99 -2.76
CA ILE A 205 15.23 4.25 -1.52
C ILE A 205 15.29 5.74 -1.22
N LYS A 206 14.17 6.29 -0.73
CA LYS A 206 14.04 7.72 -0.48
C LYS A 206 13.05 7.97 0.64
N SER A 207 13.34 8.90 1.55
CA SER A 207 12.30 9.51 2.40
C SER A 207 11.49 10.54 1.60
N THR A 208 10.33 10.95 2.09
CA THR A 208 9.41 11.84 1.35
C THR A 208 10.11 13.10 0.82
N MET A 209 10.95 13.74 1.62
CA MET A 209 11.62 15.00 1.27
C MET A 209 13.16 14.90 1.29
N GLY A 210 13.70 13.74 1.59
CA GLY A 210 15.15 13.53 1.69
C GLY A 210 15.82 13.21 0.35
N PRO A 211 17.15 13.05 0.35
CA PRO A 211 17.92 12.64 -0.81
C PRO A 211 17.61 11.19 -1.22
N VAL A 212 17.86 10.90 -2.48
CA VAL A 212 17.69 9.56 -3.05
C VAL A 212 18.96 8.75 -2.81
N GLN A 213 18.81 7.51 -2.32
CA GLN A 213 19.91 6.55 -2.19
C GLN A 213 19.69 5.40 -3.17
N ARG A 214 20.72 5.04 -3.92
CA ARG A 214 20.66 3.97 -4.92
C ARG A 214 21.06 2.65 -4.30
N LEU A 215 20.17 1.62 -4.44
CA LEU A 215 20.40 0.26 -3.98
C LEU A 215 20.95 -0.65 -5.10
N TYR A 216 20.51 -0.41 -6.36
CA TYR A 216 20.86 -1.21 -7.52
C TYR A 216 20.92 -0.36 -8.80
#